data_393c4466f685f62474ac1bee57d30e49
#
_entry.id   393c4466f685f62474ac1bee57d30e49
#
_cell.length_a   1.000
_cell.length_b   1.000
_cell.length_c   1.000
_cell.angle_alpha   90.00
_cell.angle_beta   90.00
_cell.angle_gamma   90.00
#
_symmetry.space_group_name_H-M   'P 1'
#
loop_
_entity.id
_entity.type
_entity.pdbx_description
1 polymer ?
#
loop_
_entity_poly.entity_id
_entity_poly.type
_entity_poly.pdbx_seq_one_letter_code
_entity_poly.pdbx_strand_id
1 'polypeptide(L)'
;MTGNSWTYLRDDSGSGSLSLDLPPGRAVHETEAGVLEEPILWISDTRPDAGLWGSLQALHGRTGLWPLLLGGSLYEPGSPWTTGELDPGLIKSRPGDHDADVLLAGWWSVYTTVDEDDMLSAPERLAVTAPFGNRWPGLALAGTLQENPATRAAEFADHLMADSWLTAPRLGLSASSRSADAPADLGWGGPLNYENDTAQFSTVLRSWEERFGARVVGLGPAELYLSVAAPPTDADHAQRVAAEHFAFCPDNVWQSSTDTLIRYAESLTNRAWWSFWWD
;
A
#
# COMPACT_ATOMS: atom_id res chain seq x y z
N MET A 1 -7.88 -17.77 -18.85
CA MET A 1 -9.04 -18.27 -18.09
C MET A 1 -8.69 -18.13 -16.63
N THR A 2 -9.04 -17.01 -16.02
CA THR A 2 -8.87 -16.78 -14.58
C THR A 2 -9.99 -17.53 -13.88
N GLY A 3 -9.68 -18.70 -13.30
CA GLY A 3 -10.59 -19.38 -12.38
C GLY A 3 -10.97 -18.42 -11.25
N ASN A 4 -12.18 -18.50 -10.73
CA ASN A 4 -12.63 -17.68 -9.61
C ASN A 4 -11.72 -17.96 -8.40
N SER A 5 -10.91 -16.96 -7.99
CA SER A 5 -9.92 -17.05 -6.91
C SER A 5 -10.58 -17.49 -5.58
N TRP A 6 -11.85 -17.14 -5.37
CA TRP A 6 -12.59 -17.44 -4.17
C TRP A 6 -13.00 -18.93 -4.01
N THR A 7 -12.91 -19.73 -5.08
CA THR A 7 -13.18 -21.16 -5.01
C THR A 7 -12.21 -21.91 -4.10
N TYR A 8 -11.00 -21.38 -3.89
CA TYR A 8 -10.01 -21.95 -2.98
C TYR A 8 -10.39 -21.82 -1.48
N LEU A 9 -11.32 -20.92 -1.15
CA LEU A 9 -11.81 -20.67 0.21
C LEU A 9 -13.21 -21.29 0.46
N ARG A 10 -13.88 -21.78 -0.59
CA ARG A 10 -15.24 -22.30 -0.54
C ARG A 10 -15.24 -23.81 -0.38
N ASP A 11 -14.88 -24.38 0.75
CA ASP A 11 -15.24 -25.76 0.96
C ASP A 11 -15.43 -26.16 2.43
N ASP A 12 -16.72 -26.23 2.83
CA ASP A 12 -17.15 -26.93 4.04
C ASP A 12 -16.98 -28.46 3.92
N SER A 13 -16.62 -28.99 2.73
CA SER A 13 -16.51 -30.42 2.43
C SER A 13 -15.06 -30.95 2.47
N GLY A 14 -14.05 -30.12 2.79
CA GLY A 14 -12.66 -30.56 2.96
C GLY A 14 -11.91 -30.85 1.65
N SER A 15 -12.42 -30.43 0.50
CA SER A 15 -11.75 -30.59 -0.80
C SER A 15 -11.36 -29.28 -1.52
N GLY A 16 -11.54 -28.14 -0.89
CA GLY A 16 -10.98 -26.86 -1.31
C GLY A 16 -9.46 -26.85 -1.08
N SER A 17 -8.67 -26.71 -2.12
CA SER A 17 -7.30 -27.16 -2.13
C SER A 17 -6.26 -26.09 -1.76
N LEU A 18 -6.49 -25.25 -0.78
CA LEU A 18 -5.37 -24.64 -0.06
C LEU A 18 -4.80 -25.72 0.86
N SER A 19 -3.59 -26.19 0.59
CA SER A 19 -2.86 -27.11 1.48
C SER A 19 -2.36 -26.44 2.77
N LEU A 20 -2.98 -25.30 3.16
CA LEU A 20 -2.69 -24.52 4.36
C LEU A 20 -3.94 -24.42 5.22
N ASP A 21 -3.76 -24.67 6.51
CA ASP A 21 -4.79 -24.41 7.50
C ASP A 21 -4.92 -22.90 7.72
N LEU A 22 -5.98 -22.31 7.20
CA LEU A 22 -6.32 -20.92 7.50
C LEU A 22 -6.91 -20.82 8.92
N PRO A 23 -6.64 -19.73 9.65
CA PRO A 23 -7.33 -19.46 10.89
C PRO A 23 -8.84 -19.27 10.63
N PRO A 24 -9.70 -19.38 11.66
CA PRO A 24 -11.10 -18.98 11.53
C PRO A 24 -11.23 -17.57 10.96
N GLY A 25 -12.18 -17.40 10.03
CA GLY A 25 -12.36 -16.13 9.33
C GLY A 25 -13.63 -16.14 8.49
N ARG A 26 -13.88 -15.03 7.81
CA ARG A 26 -15.09 -14.88 7.00
C ARG A 26 -14.83 -14.09 5.72
N ALA A 27 -15.65 -14.32 4.73
CA ALA A 27 -15.76 -13.48 3.54
C ALA A 27 -16.52 -12.19 3.87
N VAL A 28 -16.08 -11.07 3.29
CA VAL A 28 -16.70 -9.75 3.38
C VAL A 28 -17.29 -9.41 2.02
N HIS A 29 -18.57 -9.10 2.01
CA HIS A 29 -19.36 -8.78 0.82
C HIS A 29 -20.02 -7.39 0.91
N GLU A 30 -20.01 -6.80 2.09
CA GLU A 30 -20.75 -5.59 2.39
C GLU A 30 -19.96 -4.34 1.97
N THR A 31 -20.65 -3.42 1.27
CA THR A 31 -20.22 -2.06 0.97
C THR A 31 -21.29 -1.07 1.42
N GLU A 32 -20.99 0.23 1.46
CA GLU A 32 -22.00 1.25 1.68
C GLU A 32 -23.12 1.23 0.61
N ALA A 33 -22.80 0.79 -0.61
CA ALA A 33 -23.77 0.69 -1.71
C ALA A 33 -24.63 -0.57 -1.67
N GLY A 34 -24.28 -1.56 -0.83
CA GLY A 34 -25.01 -2.84 -0.70
C GLY A 34 -24.10 -4.06 -0.58
N VAL A 35 -24.70 -5.23 -0.82
CA VAL A 35 -23.99 -6.53 -0.71
C VAL A 35 -23.63 -7.03 -2.11
N LEU A 36 -22.36 -7.32 -2.32
CA LEU A 36 -21.84 -7.86 -3.57
C LEU A 36 -21.99 -9.38 -3.64
N GLU A 37 -22.14 -9.93 -4.84
CA GLU A 37 -22.23 -11.38 -5.08
C GLU A 37 -20.89 -12.06 -4.74
N GLU A 38 -19.78 -11.52 -5.21
CA GLU A 38 -18.44 -12.01 -4.90
C GLU A 38 -17.86 -11.29 -3.69
N PRO A 39 -17.06 -11.97 -2.85
CA PRO A 39 -16.38 -11.32 -1.75
C PRO A 39 -15.43 -10.23 -2.22
N ILE A 40 -15.34 -9.14 -1.48
CA ILE A 40 -14.31 -8.11 -1.62
C ILE A 40 -13.01 -8.61 -0.97
N LEU A 41 -13.16 -9.24 0.19
CA LEU A 41 -12.08 -9.60 1.09
C LEU A 41 -12.48 -10.88 1.86
N TRP A 42 -11.52 -11.75 2.13
CA TRP A 42 -11.63 -12.68 3.25
C TRP A 42 -10.75 -12.16 4.39
N ILE A 43 -11.24 -12.19 5.63
CA ILE A 43 -10.52 -11.71 6.80
C ILE A 43 -10.55 -12.73 7.92
N SER A 44 -9.41 -12.95 8.60
CA SER A 44 -9.33 -13.81 9.78
C SER A 44 -9.98 -13.17 11.01
N ASP A 45 -10.55 -14.01 11.88
CA ASP A 45 -11.14 -13.56 13.16
C ASP A 45 -10.06 -13.29 14.21
N THR A 46 -8.87 -13.85 14.03
CA THR A 46 -7.75 -13.74 14.97
C THR A 46 -6.48 -13.30 14.25
N ARG A 47 -5.49 -12.88 15.03
CA ARG A 47 -4.15 -12.63 14.55
C ARG A 47 -3.58 -13.87 13.87
N PRO A 48 -2.94 -13.75 12.68
CA PRO A 48 -2.31 -14.89 12.01
C PRO A 48 -1.04 -15.33 12.73
N ASP A 49 -0.68 -16.61 12.53
CA ASP A 49 0.61 -17.13 12.97
C ASP A 49 1.77 -16.58 12.12
N ALA A 50 2.96 -16.52 12.70
CA ALA A 50 4.18 -16.15 11.98
C ALA A 50 4.44 -17.11 10.81
N GLY A 51 4.91 -16.57 9.67
CA GLY A 51 5.19 -17.32 8.45
C GLY A 51 3.96 -17.67 7.60
N LEU A 52 2.71 -17.53 8.12
CA LEU A 52 1.50 -17.83 7.36
C LEU A 52 1.35 -16.90 6.16
N TRP A 53 1.63 -15.59 6.34
CA TRP A 53 1.59 -14.61 5.26
C TRP A 53 2.49 -15.01 4.09
N GLY A 54 3.74 -15.35 4.37
CA GLY A 54 4.71 -15.79 3.35
C GLY A 54 4.31 -17.07 2.65
N SER A 55 3.71 -18.02 3.39
CA SER A 55 3.19 -19.27 2.84
C SER A 55 2.04 -19.04 1.85
N LEU A 56 1.14 -18.12 2.17
CA LEU A 56 0.03 -17.72 1.29
C LEU A 56 0.53 -16.95 0.07
N GLN A 57 1.49 -16.04 0.26
CA GLN A 57 2.11 -15.30 -0.84
C GLN A 57 2.79 -16.26 -1.85
N ALA A 58 3.43 -17.31 -1.39
CA ALA A 58 4.01 -18.34 -2.27
C ALA A 58 2.94 -19.08 -3.12
N LEU A 59 1.69 -19.12 -2.66
CA LEU A 59 0.56 -19.72 -3.38
C LEU A 59 -0.18 -18.74 -4.29
N HIS A 60 0.13 -17.44 -4.25
CA HIS A 60 -0.57 -16.40 -5.00
C HIS A 60 -0.68 -16.72 -6.50
N GLY A 61 0.41 -17.11 -7.15
CA GLY A 61 0.41 -17.45 -8.59
C GLY A 61 -0.54 -18.59 -8.97
N ARG A 62 -0.96 -19.42 -8.01
CA ARG A 62 -1.93 -20.52 -8.20
C ARG A 62 -3.34 -20.12 -7.83
N THR A 63 -3.49 -19.30 -6.78
CA THR A 63 -4.79 -18.96 -6.22
C THR A 63 -5.35 -17.63 -6.73
N GLY A 64 -4.50 -16.72 -7.16
CA GLY A 64 -4.87 -15.33 -7.44
C GLY A 64 -5.26 -14.53 -6.19
N LEU A 65 -5.04 -15.08 -4.97
CA LEU A 65 -5.32 -14.42 -3.71
C LEU A 65 -4.02 -13.81 -3.15
N TRP A 66 -3.98 -12.50 -2.98
CA TRP A 66 -2.87 -11.79 -2.37
C TRP A 66 -3.11 -11.65 -0.86
N PRO A 67 -2.15 -12.06 0.00
CA PRO A 67 -2.27 -11.89 1.44
C PRO A 67 -1.92 -10.44 1.85
N LEU A 68 -2.64 -9.94 2.84
CA LEU A 68 -2.44 -8.64 3.47
C LEU A 68 -2.46 -8.78 4.98
N LEU A 69 -1.67 -7.98 5.68
CA LEU A 69 -1.86 -7.72 7.10
C LEU A 69 -2.75 -6.48 7.24
N LEU A 70 -3.87 -6.64 7.90
CA LEU A 70 -4.88 -5.60 8.06
C LEU A 70 -4.86 -5.07 9.49
N GLY A 71 -4.50 -3.80 9.65
CA GLY A 71 -4.59 -3.10 10.93
C GLY A 71 -6.02 -2.64 11.23
N GLY A 72 -6.43 -2.71 12.49
CA GLY A 72 -7.72 -2.21 12.93
C GLY A 72 -7.68 -0.72 13.29
N SER A 73 -8.84 -0.07 13.28
CA SER A 73 -9.00 1.24 13.89
C SER A 73 -8.96 1.14 15.44
N LEU A 74 -8.34 2.11 16.09
CA LEU A 74 -8.34 2.22 17.55
C LEU A 74 -9.73 2.59 18.11
N TYR A 75 -10.55 3.27 17.29
CA TYR A 75 -11.84 3.81 17.71
C TYR A 75 -13.01 2.92 17.32
N GLU A 76 -12.89 2.21 16.21
CA GLU A 76 -13.92 1.33 15.67
C GLU A 76 -13.32 -0.01 15.25
N PRO A 77 -13.35 -1.01 16.13
CA PRO A 77 -12.82 -2.34 15.82
C PRO A 77 -13.52 -2.95 14.60
N GLY A 78 -12.74 -3.31 13.59
CA GLY A 78 -13.24 -3.87 12.34
C GLY A 78 -13.31 -2.88 11.18
N SER A 79 -13.32 -1.57 11.43
CA SER A 79 -13.23 -0.54 10.39
C SER A 79 -11.80 -0.50 9.80
N PRO A 80 -11.68 -0.32 8.49
CA PRO A 80 -12.75 -0.28 7.47
C PRO A 80 -13.15 -1.66 6.93
N TRP A 81 -12.55 -2.74 7.42
CA TRP A 81 -12.53 -4.06 6.79
C TRP A 81 -13.88 -4.77 6.81
N THR A 82 -14.69 -4.54 7.83
CA THR A 82 -15.95 -5.27 8.06
C THR A 82 -17.13 -4.35 8.36
N THR A 83 -17.01 -3.07 8.07
CA THR A 83 -18.01 -2.02 8.36
C THR A 83 -18.68 -1.47 7.10
N GLY A 84 -18.35 -2.04 5.92
CA GLY A 84 -18.92 -1.63 4.64
C GLY A 84 -18.17 -0.49 3.94
N GLU A 85 -17.09 0.01 4.54
CA GLU A 85 -16.32 1.14 4.00
C GLU A 85 -15.43 0.78 2.80
N LEU A 86 -15.18 -0.53 2.56
CA LEU A 86 -14.51 -0.97 1.34
C LEU A 86 -15.52 -0.93 0.19
N ASP A 87 -15.22 -0.17 -0.85
CA ASP A 87 -16.11 -0.09 -2.00
C ASP A 87 -15.35 -0.07 -3.34
N PRO A 88 -15.10 -1.26 -3.93
CA PRO A 88 -14.52 -1.35 -5.28
C PRO A 88 -15.34 -0.66 -6.36
N GLY A 89 -16.64 -0.44 -6.13
CA GLY A 89 -17.54 0.26 -7.06
C GLY A 89 -17.26 1.75 -7.18
N LEU A 90 -16.57 2.34 -6.21
CA LEU A 90 -16.15 3.75 -6.26
C LEU A 90 -14.92 3.98 -7.15
N ILE A 91 -14.15 2.93 -7.47
CA ILE A 91 -12.97 3.04 -8.32
C ILE A 91 -13.42 3.27 -9.76
N LYS A 92 -13.02 4.41 -10.32
CA LYS A 92 -13.52 4.91 -11.61
C LYS A 92 -12.61 4.57 -12.78
N SER A 93 -11.35 4.28 -12.52
CA SER A 93 -10.33 3.98 -13.53
C SER A 93 -9.64 2.64 -13.25
N ARG A 94 -8.67 2.29 -14.06
CA ARG A 94 -7.81 1.12 -13.84
C ARG A 94 -6.37 1.58 -13.68
N PRO A 95 -5.55 0.89 -12.87
CA PRO A 95 -4.14 1.26 -12.74
C PRO A 95 -3.39 1.33 -14.07
N GLY A 96 -3.80 0.55 -15.10
CA GLY A 96 -3.21 0.59 -16.44
C GLY A 96 -3.63 1.78 -17.32
N ASP A 97 -4.58 2.58 -16.90
CA ASP A 97 -5.07 3.75 -17.66
C ASP A 97 -4.23 5.00 -17.39
N HIS A 98 -3.32 4.95 -16.42
CA HIS A 98 -2.53 6.08 -15.94
C HIS A 98 -1.02 5.83 -16.13
N ASP A 99 -0.27 6.93 -16.13
CA ASP A 99 1.18 6.96 -16.10
C ASP A 99 1.67 7.48 -14.74
N ALA A 100 2.55 6.74 -14.08
CA ALA A 100 3.01 7.06 -12.73
C ALA A 100 3.81 8.38 -12.67
N ASP A 101 4.61 8.71 -13.71
CA ASP A 101 5.35 9.97 -13.76
C ASP A 101 4.41 11.15 -13.90
N VAL A 102 3.38 11.01 -14.73
CA VAL A 102 2.35 12.05 -14.94
C VAL A 102 1.56 12.29 -13.66
N LEU A 103 1.12 11.23 -12.96
CA LEU A 103 0.40 11.35 -11.70
C LEU A 103 1.26 12.05 -10.63
N LEU A 104 2.48 11.56 -10.40
CA LEU A 104 3.38 12.11 -9.40
C LEU A 104 3.78 13.56 -9.72
N ALA A 105 4.01 13.89 -11.00
CA ALA A 105 4.27 15.27 -11.43
C ALA A 105 3.08 16.19 -11.15
N GLY A 106 1.86 15.69 -11.38
CA GLY A 106 0.62 16.42 -11.08
C GLY A 106 0.48 16.69 -9.58
N TRP A 107 0.59 15.66 -8.74
CA TRP A 107 0.51 15.81 -7.29
C TRP A 107 1.64 16.66 -6.72
N TRP A 108 2.88 16.52 -7.23
CA TRP A 108 4.00 17.39 -6.88
C TRP A 108 3.66 18.85 -7.14
N SER A 109 3.10 19.16 -8.31
CA SER A 109 2.70 20.52 -8.67
C SER A 109 1.67 21.09 -7.71
N VAL A 110 0.66 20.28 -7.31
CA VAL A 110 -0.36 20.68 -6.34
C VAL A 110 0.29 21.02 -4.99
N TYR A 111 1.08 20.11 -4.43
CA TYR A 111 1.65 20.26 -3.08
C TYR A 111 2.81 21.26 -2.99
N THR A 112 3.43 21.65 -4.09
CA THR A 112 4.50 22.67 -4.11
C THR A 112 4.01 24.05 -4.54
N THR A 113 2.75 24.18 -4.94
CA THR A 113 2.13 25.48 -5.23
C THR A 113 1.69 26.12 -3.92
N VAL A 114 2.12 27.37 -3.70
CA VAL A 114 1.71 28.17 -2.54
C VAL A 114 0.41 28.90 -2.89
N ASP A 115 -0.59 28.77 -2.06
CA ASP A 115 -1.84 29.54 -2.15
C ASP A 115 -1.94 30.60 -1.03
N GLU A 116 -3.03 31.39 -1.06
CA GLU A 116 -3.22 32.52 -0.13
C GLU A 116 -3.43 32.05 1.32
N ASP A 117 -3.91 30.82 1.52
CA ASP A 117 -4.20 30.21 2.83
C ASP A 117 -3.03 29.35 3.34
N ASP A 118 -1.92 29.24 2.61
CA ASP A 118 -0.78 28.41 3.00
C ASP A 118 -0.12 28.98 4.28
N MET A 119 0.04 28.13 5.28
CA MET A 119 0.70 28.48 6.53
C MET A 119 2.21 28.76 6.35
N LEU A 120 2.82 28.21 5.28
CA LEU A 120 4.21 28.43 4.93
C LEU A 120 4.33 29.51 3.85
N SER A 121 5.30 30.40 4.02
CA SER A 121 5.69 31.31 2.93
C SER A 121 6.31 30.55 1.75
N ALA A 122 6.32 31.16 0.57
CA ALA A 122 6.93 30.55 -0.62
C ALA A 122 8.39 30.10 -0.41
N PRO A 123 9.29 30.86 0.25
CA PRO A 123 10.63 30.38 0.58
C PRO A 123 10.64 29.17 1.52
N GLU A 124 9.75 29.12 2.53
CA GLU A 124 9.65 27.99 3.45
C GLU A 124 9.16 26.74 2.74
N ARG A 125 8.15 26.86 1.88
CA ARG A 125 7.64 25.75 1.05
C ARG A 125 8.74 25.18 0.15
N LEU A 126 9.52 26.04 -0.51
CA LEU A 126 10.66 25.63 -1.34
C LEU A 126 11.77 24.95 -0.50
N ALA A 127 11.95 25.36 0.75
CA ALA A 127 12.92 24.73 1.65
C ALA A 127 12.52 23.31 2.05
N VAL A 128 11.22 23.04 2.24
CA VAL A 128 10.71 21.68 2.52
C VAL A 128 11.07 20.72 1.39
N THR A 129 10.91 21.14 0.13
CA THR A 129 11.10 20.32 -1.08
C THR A 129 12.49 20.46 -1.71
N ALA A 130 13.43 21.13 -1.04
CA ALA A 130 14.82 21.19 -1.51
C ALA A 130 15.42 19.77 -1.68
N PRO A 131 16.26 19.52 -2.71
CA PRO A 131 16.84 20.51 -3.64
C PRO A 131 15.96 20.84 -4.86
N PHE A 132 14.78 20.25 -5.01
CA PHE A 132 13.97 20.31 -6.23
C PHE A 132 13.04 21.54 -6.25
N GLY A 133 12.67 22.07 -5.09
CA GLY A 133 11.74 23.19 -4.96
C GLY A 133 10.36 22.84 -5.55
N ASN A 134 9.86 23.64 -6.49
CA ASN A 134 8.61 23.37 -7.20
C ASN A 134 8.80 22.57 -8.51
N ARG A 135 10.03 22.19 -8.84
CA ARG A 135 10.32 21.44 -10.06
C ARG A 135 10.26 19.93 -9.80
N TRP A 136 9.35 19.24 -10.47
CA TRP A 136 9.33 17.79 -10.45
C TRP A 136 10.65 17.20 -10.99
N PRO A 137 11.36 16.33 -10.22
CA PRO A 137 12.65 15.79 -10.65
C PRO A 137 12.54 14.61 -11.64
N GLY A 138 11.32 14.15 -11.93
CA GLY A 138 11.10 12.88 -12.64
C GLY A 138 11.25 11.67 -11.74
N LEU A 139 10.87 10.49 -12.26
CA LEU A 139 11.00 9.24 -11.54
C LEU A 139 12.45 8.92 -11.19
N ALA A 140 12.68 8.39 -9.99
CA ALA A 140 13.95 7.81 -9.60
C ALA A 140 14.27 6.59 -10.50
N LEU A 141 15.53 6.33 -10.74
CA LEU A 141 15.95 5.13 -11.48
C LEU A 141 15.60 3.86 -10.69
N ALA A 142 15.47 2.74 -11.39
CA ALA A 142 15.29 1.46 -10.74
C ALA A 142 16.46 1.13 -9.80
N GLY A 143 16.15 0.64 -8.61
CA GLY A 143 17.15 0.15 -7.66
C GLY A 143 17.73 -1.20 -8.11
N THR A 144 18.84 -1.58 -7.49
CA THR A 144 19.42 -2.91 -7.65
C THR A 144 18.83 -3.85 -6.61
N LEU A 145 18.24 -4.96 -7.04
CA LEU A 145 17.71 -5.97 -6.13
C LEU A 145 18.80 -6.47 -5.18
N GLN A 146 18.59 -6.32 -3.91
CA GLN A 146 19.45 -6.84 -2.84
C GLN A 146 19.00 -8.23 -2.42
N GLU A 147 17.73 -8.56 -2.67
CA GLU A 147 17.11 -9.83 -2.33
C GLU A 147 15.92 -10.13 -3.24
N ASN A 148 15.42 -11.36 -3.19
CA ASN A 148 14.17 -11.73 -3.85
C ASN A 148 12.98 -10.96 -3.24
N PRO A 149 12.16 -10.24 -4.04
CA PRO A 149 11.03 -9.47 -3.53
C PRO A 149 10.01 -10.27 -2.70
N ALA A 150 9.80 -11.56 -3.04
CA ALA A 150 8.89 -12.42 -2.29
C ALA A 150 9.45 -12.77 -0.90
N THR A 151 10.75 -13.07 -0.82
CA THR A 151 11.44 -13.32 0.47
C THR A 151 11.39 -12.08 1.34
N ARG A 152 11.73 -10.92 0.77
CA ARG A 152 11.70 -9.64 1.50
C ARG A 152 10.30 -9.32 2.02
N ALA A 153 9.25 -9.59 1.23
CA ALA A 153 7.87 -9.34 1.65
C ALA A 153 7.45 -10.25 2.82
N ALA A 154 7.82 -11.53 2.79
CA ALA A 154 7.53 -12.47 3.87
C ALA A 154 8.24 -12.08 5.19
N GLU A 155 9.53 -11.71 5.12
CA GLU A 155 10.29 -11.22 6.27
C GLU A 155 9.67 -9.93 6.85
N PHE A 156 9.28 -9.00 5.99
CA PHE A 156 8.65 -7.76 6.43
C PHE A 156 7.27 -8.01 7.04
N ALA A 157 6.49 -8.96 6.53
CA ALA A 157 5.22 -9.35 7.14
C ALA A 157 5.40 -9.87 8.57
N ASP A 158 6.39 -10.73 8.81
CA ASP A 158 6.69 -11.24 10.15
C ASP A 158 7.19 -10.11 11.08
N HIS A 159 8.00 -9.18 10.57
CA HIS A 159 8.44 -8.00 11.31
C HIS A 159 7.27 -7.08 11.67
N LEU A 160 6.40 -6.77 10.71
CA LEU A 160 5.21 -5.94 10.90
C LEU A 160 4.23 -6.55 11.93
N MET A 161 4.15 -7.88 11.99
CA MET A 161 3.40 -8.57 13.05
C MET A 161 4.09 -8.51 14.41
N ALA A 162 5.43 -8.55 14.47
CA ALA A 162 6.16 -8.52 15.74
C ALA A 162 6.09 -7.15 16.41
N ASP A 163 6.06 -6.09 15.62
CA ASP A 163 6.01 -4.71 16.06
C ASP A 163 4.57 -4.23 16.30
N SER A 164 4.43 -3.11 16.99
CA SER A 164 3.12 -2.49 17.30
C SER A 164 2.63 -1.51 16.23
N TRP A 165 3.14 -1.60 15.00
CA TRP A 165 2.76 -0.67 13.94
C TRP A 165 1.34 -0.90 13.43
N LEU A 166 0.89 -2.16 13.39
CA LEU A 166 -0.49 -2.50 13.09
C LEU A 166 -1.26 -2.82 14.37
N THR A 167 -2.34 -2.11 14.60
CA THR A 167 -3.24 -2.40 15.73
C THR A 167 -4.05 -3.64 15.43
N ALA A 168 -4.02 -4.62 16.34
CA ALA A 168 -4.77 -5.87 16.25
C ALA A 168 -4.73 -6.52 14.85
N PRO A 169 -3.53 -6.86 14.32
CA PRO A 169 -3.37 -7.31 12.94
C PRO A 169 -4.19 -8.57 12.64
N ARG A 170 -4.88 -8.56 11.51
CA ARG A 170 -5.65 -9.69 10.93
C ARG A 170 -5.04 -10.07 9.60
N LEU A 171 -5.22 -11.32 9.20
CA LEU A 171 -4.90 -11.74 7.85
C LEU A 171 -6.08 -11.40 6.93
N GLY A 172 -5.79 -10.68 5.85
CA GLY A 172 -6.70 -10.46 4.73
C GLY A 172 -6.26 -11.24 3.49
N LEU A 173 -7.21 -11.67 2.67
CA LEU A 173 -6.95 -12.21 1.33
C LEU A 173 -7.77 -11.41 0.33
N SER A 174 -7.11 -10.82 -0.66
CA SER A 174 -7.73 -10.06 -1.76
C SER A 174 -7.54 -10.80 -3.07
N ALA A 175 -8.56 -10.83 -3.93
CA ALA A 175 -8.47 -11.39 -5.27
C ALA A 175 -7.77 -10.39 -6.21
N SER A 176 -6.46 -10.27 -6.06
CA SER A 176 -5.62 -9.31 -6.79
C SER A 176 -4.55 -10.01 -7.61
N SER A 177 -4.38 -9.58 -8.86
CA SER A 177 -3.38 -10.17 -9.75
C SER A 177 -1.94 -9.76 -9.40
N ARG A 178 -1.77 -8.64 -8.72
CA ARG A 178 -0.50 -8.06 -8.25
C ARG A 178 -0.70 -7.46 -6.85
N SER A 179 0.35 -7.42 -6.04
CA SER A 179 0.28 -6.75 -4.74
C SER A 179 -0.11 -5.28 -4.83
N ALA A 180 0.40 -4.60 -5.85
CA ALA A 180 0.15 -3.20 -6.12
C ALA A 180 -1.33 -2.87 -6.43
N ASP A 181 -2.10 -3.85 -6.88
CA ASP A 181 -3.51 -3.64 -7.23
C ASP A 181 -4.45 -3.83 -6.04
N ALA A 182 -3.99 -4.50 -4.99
CA ALA A 182 -4.83 -4.84 -3.84
C ALA A 182 -5.56 -3.65 -3.22
N PRO A 183 -4.98 -2.45 -3.04
CA PRO A 183 -5.71 -1.29 -2.53
C PRO A 183 -6.90 -0.88 -3.41
N ALA A 184 -6.72 -0.88 -4.74
CA ALA A 184 -7.80 -0.55 -5.68
C ALA A 184 -8.83 -1.68 -5.78
N ASP A 185 -8.40 -2.95 -5.83
CA ASP A 185 -9.30 -4.11 -5.90
C ASP A 185 -10.21 -4.21 -4.66
N LEU A 186 -9.71 -3.76 -3.50
CA LEU A 186 -10.49 -3.66 -2.27
C LEU A 186 -11.41 -2.43 -2.21
N GLY A 187 -11.18 -1.42 -3.06
CA GLY A 187 -11.79 -0.11 -2.86
C GLY A 187 -11.38 0.54 -1.55
N TRP A 188 -10.10 0.35 -1.16
CA TRP A 188 -9.56 0.91 0.08
C TRP A 188 -9.47 2.43 0.02
N GLY A 189 -10.05 3.09 1.01
CA GLY A 189 -10.21 4.53 1.07
C GLY A 189 -9.13 5.28 1.88
N GLY A 190 -8.00 4.64 2.24
CA GLY A 190 -6.97 5.29 3.08
C GLY A 190 -6.56 6.70 2.65
N PRO A 191 -6.30 6.98 1.36
CA PRO A 191 -5.93 8.31 0.87
C PRO A 191 -7.10 9.19 0.45
N LEU A 192 -8.36 8.92 0.84
CA LEU A 192 -9.57 9.60 0.34
C LEU A 192 -9.55 11.13 0.49
N ASN A 193 -8.84 11.66 1.48
CA ASN A 193 -8.70 13.12 1.67
C ASN A 193 -7.88 13.77 0.54
N TYR A 194 -7.10 12.99 -0.21
CA TYR A 194 -6.21 13.45 -1.27
C TYR A 194 -6.67 13.03 -2.66
N GLU A 195 -7.13 11.80 -2.81
CA GLU A 195 -7.57 11.24 -4.09
C GLU A 195 -8.63 10.15 -3.84
N ASN A 196 -9.75 10.26 -4.56
CA ASN A 196 -10.87 9.33 -4.43
C ASN A 196 -10.75 8.08 -5.32
N ASP A 197 -9.87 8.11 -6.34
CA ASP A 197 -9.65 7.00 -7.26
C ASP A 197 -8.37 6.25 -6.91
N THR A 198 -8.47 5.27 -6.03
CA THR A 198 -7.32 4.49 -5.55
C THR A 198 -6.59 3.72 -6.66
N ALA A 199 -7.17 3.59 -7.87
CA ALA A 199 -6.46 3.05 -9.02
C ALA A 199 -5.25 3.91 -9.42
N GLN A 200 -5.29 5.22 -9.18
CA GLN A 200 -4.15 6.11 -9.40
C GLN A 200 -3.00 5.77 -8.43
N PHE A 201 -3.31 5.51 -7.16
CA PHE A 201 -2.31 5.03 -6.19
C PHE A 201 -1.73 3.68 -6.61
N SER A 202 -2.58 2.73 -7.01
CA SER A 202 -2.12 1.43 -7.53
C SER A 202 -1.23 1.56 -8.76
N THR A 203 -1.40 2.58 -9.61
CA THR A 203 -0.50 2.88 -10.73
C THR A 203 0.92 3.20 -10.23
N VAL A 204 1.05 4.04 -9.23
CA VAL A 204 2.35 4.37 -8.63
C VAL A 204 2.95 3.15 -7.93
N LEU A 205 2.14 2.38 -7.20
CA LEU A 205 2.58 1.13 -6.56
C LEU A 205 3.10 0.11 -7.57
N ARG A 206 2.48 -0.03 -8.75
CA ARG A 206 2.99 -0.85 -9.86
C ARG A 206 4.36 -0.37 -10.33
N SER A 207 4.55 0.93 -10.48
CA SER A 207 5.83 1.52 -10.84
C SER A 207 6.92 1.21 -9.80
N TRP A 208 6.59 1.28 -8.51
CA TRP A 208 7.51 0.90 -7.43
C TRP A 208 7.75 -0.62 -7.36
N GLU A 209 6.74 -1.42 -7.66
CA GLU A 209 6.88 -2.87 -7.79
C GLU A 209 7.90 -3.24 -8.86
N GLU A 210 7.87 -2.55 -10.01
CA GLU A 210 8.78 -2.79 -11.13
C GLU A 210 10.19 -2.25 -10.91
N ARG A 211 10.30 -1.05 -10.30
CA ARG A 211 11.60 -0.37 -10.12
C ARG A 211 12.34 -0.77 -8.85
N PHE A 212 11.61 -1.10 -7.79
CA PHE A 212 12.21 -1.33 -6.46
C PHE A 212 11.89 -2.70 -5.89
N GLY A 213 11.19 -3.56 -6.64
CA GLY A 213 10.70 -4.82 -6.11
C GLY A 213 9.79 -4.65 -4.90
N ALA A 214 9.07 -3.51 -4.84
CA ALA A 214 8.14 -3.22 -3.74
C ALA A 214 6.96 -4.21 -3.75
N ARG A 215 6.42 -4.53 -2.56
CA ARG A 215 5.21 -5.34 -2.41
C ARG A 215 4.34 -4.73 -1.31
N VAL A 216 3.05 -4.61 -1.58
CA VAL A 216 2.07 -4.25 -0.55
C VAL A 216 1.95 -5.42 0.41
N VAL A 217 2.29 -5.20 1.68
CA VAL A 217 2.27 -6.22 2.73
C VAL A 217 1.14 -5.99 3.71
N GLY A 218 0.86 -4.74 4.04
CA GLY A 218 -0.18 -4.41 5.00
C GLY A 218 -0.88 -3.11 4.71
N LEU A 219 -2.11 -3.00 5.22
CA LEU A 219 -2.95 -1.81 5.18
C LEU A 219 -3.51 -1.55 6.58
N GLY A 220 -3.56 -0.30 6.98
CA GLY A 220 -4.38 0.20 8.06
C GLY A 220 -5.58 0.98 7.52
N PRO A 221 -6.40 1.62 8.37
CA PRO A 221 -7.47 2.50 7.92
C PRO A 221 -6.98 3.61 6.97
N ALA A 222 -5.85 4.22 7.29
CA ALA A 222 -5.20 5.25 6.49
C ALA A 222 -3.69 5.01 6.33
N GLU A 223 -3.21 3.79 6.55
CA GLU A 223 -1.80 3.44 6.48
C GLU A 223 -1.55 2.38 5.41
N LEU A 224 -0.40 2.49 4.74
CA LEU A 224 0.08 1.55 3.74
C LEU A 224 1.51 1.12 4.07
N TYR A 225 1.77 -0.19 4.03
CA TYR A 225 3.06 -0.79 4.35
C TYR A 225 3.60 -1.60 3.18
N LEU A 226 4.79 -1.23 2.71
CA LEU A 226 5.48 -1.87 1.59
C LEU A 226 6.79 -2.50 2.04
N SER A 227 7.05 -3.73 1.62
CA SER A 227 8.42 -4.25 1.57
C SER A 227 9.15 -3.73 0.34
N VAL A 228 10.47 -3.57 0.40
CA VAL A 228 11.30 -3.04 -0.68
C VAL A 228 12.55 -3.87 -0.84
N ALA A 229 12.70 -4.51 -2.00
CA ALA A 229 13.82 -5.40 -2.28
C ALA A 229 15.03 -4.69 -2.92
N ALA A 230 14.81 -3.49 -3.48
CA ALA A 230 15.84 -2.67 -4.12
C ALA A 230 15.80 -1.22 -3.61
N PRO A 231 16.05 -0.97 -2.31
CA PRO A 231 16.02 0.38 -1.75
C PRO A 231 17.12 1.27 -2.34
N PRO A 232 16.97 2.61 -2.29
CA PRO A 232 18.05 3.52 -2.67
C PRO A 232 19.27 3.32 -1.77
N THR A 233 20.47 3.36 -2.36
CA THR A 233 21.74 3.10 -1.65
C THR A 233 22.64 4.33 -1.53
N ASP A 234 22.28 5.42 -2.22
CA ASP A 234 23.00 6.70 -2.16
C ASP A 234 22.03 7.86 -1.98
N ALA A 235 22.56 9.02 -1.60
CA ALA A 235 21.77 10.19 -1.25
C ALA A 235 20.99 10.78 -2.44
N ASP A 236 21.58 10.83 -3.63
CA ASP A 236 20.93 11.41 -4.81
C ASP A 236 19.74 10.55 -5.25
N HIS A 237 19.90 9.22 -5.21
CA HIS A 237 18.82 8.28 -5.49
C HIS A 237 17.72 8.37 -4.42
N ALA A 238 18.11 8.41 -3.13
CA ALA A 238 17.17 8.53 -2.01
C ALA A 238 16.35 9.84 -2.08
N GLN A 239 16.95 10.96 -2.49
CA GLN A 239 16.24 12.23 -2.67
C GLN A 239 15.17 12.16 -3.77
N ARG A 240 15.43 11.48 -4.88
CA ARG A 240 14.43 11.28 -5.94
C ARG A 240 13.29 10.36 -5.48
N VAL A 241 13.60 9.29 -4.77
CA VAL A 241 12.57 8.42 -4.16
C VAL A 241 11.76 9.21 -3.12
N ALA A 242 12.41 10.05 -2.31
CA ALA A 242 11.72 10.93 -1.37
C ALA A 242 10.78 11.92 -2.06
N ALA A 243 11.14 12.43 -3.23
CA ALA A 243 10.26 13.29 -4.02
C ALA A 243 9.01 12.55 -4.52
N GLU A 244 9.16 11.28 -4.95
CA GLU A 244 8.01 10.44 -5.29
C GLU A 244 7.11 10.18 -4.08
N HIS A 245 7.71 9.89 -2.91
CA HIS A 245 6.98 9.68 -1.67
C HIS A 245 6.23 10.93 -1.22
N PHE A 246 6.86 12.10 -1.33
CA PHE A 246 6.20 13.38 -1.01
C PHE A 246 5.01 13.66 -1.94
N ALA A 247 5.18 13.44 -3.24
CA ALA A 247 4.09 13.59 -4.20
C ALA A 247 2.94 12.59 -3.94
N PHE A 248 3.27 11.37 -3.53
CA PHE A 248 2.30 10.30 -3.24
C PHE A 248 1.59 10.49 -1.89
N CYS A 249 2.32 10.90 -0.85
CA CYS A 249 1.84 11.08 0.52
C CYS A 249 2.63 12.21 1.20
N PRO A 250 2.21 13.47 1.06
CA PRO A 250 2.95 14.62 1.60
C PRO A 250 3.07 14.59 3.12
N ASP A 251 2.13 13.96 3.83
CA ASP A 251 2.12 13.87 5.30
C ASP A 251 3.36 13.15 5.85
N ASN A 252 3.94 12.23 5.08
CA ASN A 252 5.21 11.58 5.43
C ASN A 252 6.37 12.56 5.62
N VAL A 253 6.27 13.77 5.07
CA VAL A 253 7.26 14.83 5.23
C VAL A 253 6.70 15.97 6.08
N TRP A 254 5.51 16.49 5.75
CA TRP A 254 4.95 17.66 6.42
C TRP A 254 4.62 17.45 7.88
N GLN A 255 4.10 16.26 8.22
CA GLN A 255 3.62 15.94 9.56
C GLN A 255 4.58 14.98 10.30
N SER A 256 5.80 14.84 9.83
CA SER A 256 6.80 13.97 10.45
C SER A 256 7.92 14.77 11.14
N SER A 257 8.69 14.08 11.96
CA SER A 257 9.89 14.65 12.57
C SER A 257 11.01 14.98 11.58
N THR A 258 10.88 14.53 10.32
CA THR A 258 11.86 14.79 9.28
C THR A 258 11.66 16.13 8.59
N ASP A 259 10.46 16.69 8.59
CA ASP A 259 10.03 18.03 8.18
C ASP A 259 10.59 18.59 6.83
N THR A 260 11.55 17.89 6.21
CA THR A 260 12.14 18.25 4.92
C THR A 260 12.44 17.01 4.08
N LEU A 261 12.40 17.18 2.75
CA LEU A 261 12.68 16.11 1.80
C LEU A 261 14.07 15.49 2.00
N ILE A 262 15.07 16.32 2.30
CA ILE A 262 16.45 15.85 2.51
C ILE A 262 16.53 14.90 3.73
N ARG A 263 15.95 15.31 4.87
CA ARG A 263 15.95 14.46 6.08
C ARG A 263 15.12 13.19 5.89
N TYR A 264 14.01 13.31 5.19
CA TYR A 264 13.21 12.16 4.85
C TYR A 264 14.00 11.18 3.94
N ALA A 265 14.71 11.68 2.93
CA ALA A 265 15.56 10.89 2.05
C ALA A 265 16.66 10.13 2.80
N GLU A 266 17.29 10.76 3.80
CA GLU A 266 18.28 10.08 4.66
C GLU A 266 17.69 8.82 5.32
N SER A 267 16.42 8.90 5.73
CA SER A 267 15.72 7.78 6.35
C SER A 267 15.39 6.63 5.38
N LEU A 268 15.40 6.87 4.06
CA LEU A 268 15.10 5.87 3.02
C LEU A 268 16.33 5.08 2.58
N THR A 269 17.55 5.58 2.84
CA THR A 269 18.77 4.92 2.40
C THR A 269 18.93 3.55 3.02
N ASN A 270 19.06 2.50 2.17
CA ASN A 270 19.12 1.09 2.55
C ASN A 270 17.91 0.57 3.37
N ARG A 271 16.81 1.32 3.40
CA ARG A 271 15.61 0.91 4.12
C ARG A 271 14.81 -0.08 3.27
N ALA A 272 14.70 -1.31 3.73
CA ALA A 272 14.04 -2.43 3.04
C ALA A 272 12.50 -2.42 3.17
N TRP A 273 11.91 -1.35 3.62
CA TRP A 273 10.46 -1.15 3.74
C TRP A 273 10.11 0.32 3.71
N TRP A 274 8.88 0.64 3.25
CA TRP A 274 8.29 1.98 3.25
C TRP A 274 6.93 1.95 3.92
N SER A 275 6.58 3.02 4.59
CA SER A 275 5.26 3.23 5.17
C SER A 275 4.72 4.60 4.80
N PHE A 276 3.42 4.66 4.60
CA PHE A 276 2.69 5.88 4.28
C PHE A 276 1.49 5.98 5.21
N TRP A 277 1.09 7.19 5.53
CA TRP A 277 -0.11 7.46 6.30
C TRP A 277 -0.70 8.80 5.87
N TRP A 278 -1.99 8.87 5.86
CA TRP A 278 -2.75 10.05 5.47
C TRP A 278 -3.62 10.52 6.63
N ASP A 279 -3.64 11.88 6.88
CA ASP A 279 -4.45 12.52 7.92
C ASP A 279 -5.79 13.02 7.36
#